data_c3a60c64b7c208eb2bfd47c76cf36f08
#
_entry.id   c3a60c64b7c208eb2bfd47c76cf36f08
#
_cell.length_a   1.000
_cell.length_b   1.000
_cell.length_c   1.000
_cell.angle_alpha   90.00
_cell.angle_beta   90.00
_cell.angle_gamma   90.00
#
_symmetry.space_group_name_H-M   'P 1'
#
loop_
_entity.id
_entity.type
_entity.pdbx_description
1 polymer ?
#
loop_
_entity_poly.entity_id
_entity_poly.type
_entity_poly.pdbx_seq_one_letter_code
_entity_poly.pdbx_strand_id
1 'polypeptide(L)'
;MGAHARVLQGASLLMPDEWTRDAYRISTDPALIDLDVVHGYLSRSYWSAGVAREVVASSIEHSLCFGIYTADAQVGFARVITDYATIGYLADVFVLEEHRGRKLAVWLVETIMAHPLLQNFRVWRLGTRDAHTLYEKVGFRPLAHPDRMMEKVSPDLYAGDETLDRNALP
;
A
#
# COMPACT_ATOMS: atom_id res chain seq x y z
N MET A 1 -21.99 -2.06 -25.94
CA MET A 1 -22.15 -1.30 -24.68
C MET A 1 -22.45 -2.28 -23.56
N GLY A 2 -21.55 -2.53 -22.60
CA GLY A 2 -21.91 -3.43 -21.52
C GLY A 2 -20.78 -4.01 -20.65
N ALA A 3 -19.51 -3.81 -20.98
CA ALA A 3 -18.41 -4.40 -20.20
C ALA A 3 -17.83 -3.50 -19.10
N HIS A 4 -17.92 -2.19 -19.23
CA HIS A 4 -17.29 -1.24 -18.30
C HIS A 4 -18.09 -0.95 -17.02
N ALA A 5 -19.41 -1.19 -17.01
CA ALA A 5 -20.24 -0.95 -15.84
C ALA A 5 -20.15 -2.08 -14.77
N ARG A 6 -19.54 -3.22 -15.09
CA ARG A 6 -19.41 -4.34 -14.16
C ARG A 6 -18.22 -4.24 -13.20
N VAL A 7 -17.21 -3.43 -13.52
CA VAL A 7 -16.00 -3.36 -12.71
C VAL A 7 -16.21 -2.60 -11.38
N LEU A 8 -17.04 -1.54 -11.40
CA LEU A 8 -17.28 -0.73 -10.17
C LEU A 8 -18.30 -1.37 -9.21
N GLN A 9 -19.15 -2.29 -9.68
CA GLN A 9 -20.03 -3.07 -8.81
C GLN A 9 -19.43 -4.42 -8.41
N GLY A 10 -18.34 -4.83 -9.04
CA GLY A 10 -17.70 -6.15 -8.85
C GLY A 10 -16.75 -6.25 -7.65
N ALA A 11 -16.21 -5.13 -7.15
CA ALA A 11 -15.29 -5.16 -6.02
C ALA A 11 -15.95 -5.65 -4.70
N SER A 12 -17.28 -5.57 -4.61
CA SER A 12 -18.05 -6.05 -3.45
C SER A 12 -18.49 -7.52 -3.53
N LEU A 13 -18.19 -8.23 -4.62
CA LEU A 13 -18.67 -9.62 -4.86
C LEU A 13 -17.52 -10.62 -5.10
N LEU A 14 -16.28 -10.19 -5.09
CA LEU A 14 -15.15 -11.11 -5.16
C LEU A 14 -14.92 -11.68 -3.75
N MET A 15 -14.85 -13.00 -3.66
CA MET A 15 -14.38 -13.64 -2.44
C MET A 15 -12.98 -13.11 -2.14
N PRO A 16 -12.68 -12.81 -0.87
CA PRO A 16 -11.34 -12.39 -0.50
C PRO A 16 -10.30 -13.44 -0.92
N ASP A 17 -9.19 -12.96 -1.46
CA ASP A 17 -8.07 -13.83 -1.78
C ASP A 17 -7.19 -14.04 -0.56
N GLU A 18 -6.70 -15.27 -0.40
CA GLU A 18 -5.80 -15.63 0.70
C GLU A 18 -4.59 -16.43 0.21
N TRP A 19 -3.44 -16.15 0.82
CA TRP A 19 -2.19 -16.86 0.61
C TRP A 19 -1.57 -17.22 1.97
N THR A 20 -1.06 -18.43 2.08
CA THR A 20 -0.43 -18.91 3.32
C THR A 20 1.04 -19.26 3.10
N ARG A 21 1.87 -18.94 4.07
CA ARG A 21 3.28 -19.31 4.12
C ARG A 21 3.72 -19.46 5.57
N ASP A 22 4.14 -20.67 5.95
CA ASP A 22 4.51 -21.02 7.31
C ASP A 22 3.37 -20.68 8.30
N ALA A 23 3.65 -19.87 9.33
CA ALA A 23 2.67 -19.41 10.31
C ALA A 23 1.94 -18.11 9.91
N TYR A 24 2.12 -17.65 8.68
CA TYR A 24 1.57 -16.38 8.21
C TYR A 24 0.55 -16.56 7.08
N ARG A 25 -0.41 -15.64 7.05
CA ARG A 25 -1.41 -15.54 6.00
C ARG A 25 -1.44 -14.09 5.49
N ILE A 26 -1.53 -13.92 4.16
CA ILE A 26 -1.95 -12.66 3.53
C ILE A 26 -3.44 -12.80 3.19
N SER A 27 -4.22 -11.76 3.41
CA SER A 27 -5.63 -11.72 3.00
C SER A 27 -5.99 -10.33 2.45
N THR A 28 -6.89 -10.32 1.47
CA THR A 28 -7.53 -9.10 0.95
C THR A 28 -8.88 -8.83 1.58
N ASP A 29 -9.30 -9.60 2.58
CA ASP A 29 -10.58 -9.41 3.27
C ASP A 29 -10.59 -8.09 4.06
N PRO A 30 -11.41 -7.10 3.66
CA PRO A 30 -11.48 -5.83 4.38
C PRO A 30 -12.00 -5.98 5.82
N ALA A 31 -12.76 -7.04 6.10
CA ALA A 31 -13.28 -7.31 7.45
C ALA A 31 -12.19 -7.73 8.45
N LEU A 32 -11.03 -8.18 7.95
CA LEU A 32 -9.89 -8.58 8.79
C LEU A 32 -8.94 -7.43 9.09
N ILE A 33 -9.09 -6.28 8.42
CA ILE A 33 -8.18 -5.14 8.63
C ILE A 33 -8.39 -4.55 10.02
N ASP A 34 -7.34 -4.61 10.83
CA ASP A 34 -7.30 -3.94 12.12
C ASP A 34 -6.83 -2.48 11.94
N LEU A 35 -7.79 -1.57 11.97
CA LEU A 35 -7.53 -0.14 11.82
C LEU A 35 -6.60 0.41 12.91
N ASP A 36 -6.63 -0.13 14.11
CA ASP A 36 -5.78 0.34 15.21
C ASP A 36 -4.32 -0.06 14.97
N VAL A 37 -4.07 -1.25 14.43
CA VAL A 37 -2.74 -1.68 14.00
C VAL A 37 -2.23 -0.82 12.86
N VAL A 38 -3.06 -0.59 11.82
CA VAL A 38 -2.65 0.19 10.65
C VAL A 38 -2.40 1.64 11.03
N HIS A 39 -3.36 2.30 11.69
CA HIS A 39 -3.20 3.68 12.14
C HIS A 39 -2.04 3.85 13.13
N GLY A 40 -1.93 2.93 14.11
CA GLY A 40 -0.87 2.97 15.11
C GLY A 40 0.53 2.86 14.48
N TYR A 41 0.69 2.16 13.37
CA TYR A 41 1.95 2.14 12.62
C TYR A 41 2.13 3.41 11.78
N LEU A 42 1.15 3.78 10.95
CA LEU A 42 1.25 4.88 10.01
C LEU A 42 1.47 6.24 10.70
N SER A 43 0.79 6.49 11.81
CA SER A 43 0.92 7.75 12.57
C SER A 43 2.32 8.00 13.13
N ARG A 44 3.18 6.96 13.16
CA ARG A 44 4.59 7.05 13.60
C ARG A 44 5.57 6.83 12.45
N SER A 45 5.07 6.53 11.25
CA SER A 45 5.93 6.36 10.08
C SER A 45 6.44 7.70 9.58
N TYR A 46 7.59 7.71 8.91
CA TYR A 46 8.17 8.95 8.37
C TYR A 46 7.34 9.55 7.23
N TRP A 47 6.52 8.73 6.54
CA TRP A 47 5.74 9.18 5.37
C TRP A 47 4.29 9.58 5.71
N SER A 48 3.83 9.32 6.92
CA SER A 48 2.47 9.63 7.37
C SER A 48 2.41 10.05 8.84
N ALA A 49 3.51 10.60 9.38
CA ALA A 49 3.58 11.02 10.77
C ALA A 49 2.42 11.96 11.14
N GLY A 50 1.70 11.64 12.21
CA GLY A 50 0.57 12.44 12.68
C GLY A 50 -0.71 12.33 11.86
N VAL A 51 -0.81 11.39 10.90
CA VAL A 51 -2.03 11.17 10.12
C VAL A 51 -3.22 10.87 11.03
N ALA A 52 -4.36 11.52 10.77
CA ALA A 52 -5.58 11.27 11.53
C ALA A 52 -6.17 9.88 11.24
N ARG A 53 -6.79 9.27 12.25
CA ARG A 53 -7.37 7.93 12.15
C ARG A 53 -8.46 7.82 11.07
N GLU A 54 -9.26 8.86 10.91
CA GLU A 54 -10.33 8.94 9.90
C GLU A 54 -9.76 8.98 8.47
N VAL A 55 -8.61 9.59 8.28
CA VAL A 55 -7.91 9.61 6.99
C VAL A 55 -7.42 8.21 6.63
N VAL A 56 -6.85 7.49 7.60
CA VAL A 56 -6.43 6.10 7.41
C VAL A 56 -7.64 5.20 7.09
N ALA A 57 -8.74 5.34 7.85
CA ALA A 57 -9.96 4.58 7.61
C ALA A 57 -10.51 4.81 6.19
N SER A 58 -10.61 6.08 5.77
CA SER A 58 -11.06 6.42 4.43
C SER A 58 -10.11 5.90 3.34
N SER A 59 -8.79 5.93 3.58
CA SER A 59 -7.82 5.40 2.63
C SER A 59 -7.91 3.89 2.44
N ILE A 60 -8.22 3.15 3.50
CA ILE A 60 -8.48 1.71 3.47
C ILE A 60 -9.74 1.42 2.66
N GLU A 61 -10.83 2.13 2.92
CA GLU A 61 -12.11 1.97 2.22
C GLU A 61 -12.00 2.15 0.69
N HIS A 62 -11.08 3.03 0.24
CA HIS A 62 -10.92 3.39 -1.17
C HIS A 62 -9.67 2.76 -1.82
N SER A 63 -9.15 1.69 -1.26
CA SER A 63 -7.96 0.99 -1.79
C SER A 63 -8.16 -0.52 -1.77
N LEU A 64 -7.44 -1.24 -2.63
CA LEU A 64 -7.29 -2.68 -2.47
C LEU A 64 -6.22 -2.94 -1.40
N CYS A 65 -6.65 -3.47 -0.27
CA CYS A 65 -5.81 -3.69 0.89
C CYS A 65 -5.35 -5.13 1.02
N PHE A 66 -4.14 -5.31 1.52
CA PHE A 66 -3.53 -6.61 1.83
C PHE A 66 -3.02 -6.56 3.28
N GLY A 67 -3.55 -7.42 4.12
CA GLY A 67 -3.06 -7.61 5.49
C GLY A 67 -2.19 -8.85 5.60
N ILE A 68 -1.16 -8.81 6.43
CA ILE A 68 -0.42 -10.01 6.87
C ILE A 68 -0.87 -10.33 8.28
N TYR A 69 -1.19 -11.60 8.51
CA TYR A 69 -1.73 -12.08 9.78
C TYR A 69 -0.92 -13.28 10.31
N THR A 70 -0.81 -13.37 11.62
CA THR A 70 -0.58 -14.63 12.35
C THR A 70 -1.95 -15.28 12.66
N ALA A 71 -1.97 -16.34 13.47
CA ALA A 71 -3.23 -16.90 13.97
C ALA A 71 -4.05 -15.88 14.79
N ASP A 72 -3.37 -14.97 15.49
CA ASP A 72 -3.97 -14.13 16.53
C ASP A 72 -4.07 -12.65 16.18
N ALA A 73 -3.27 -12.13 15.22
CA ALA A 73 -3.17 -10.69 14.99
C ALA A 73 -2.72 -10.32 13.57
N GLN A 74 -3.06 -9.10 13.16
CA GLN A 74 -2.46 -8.44 12.00
C GLN A 74 -1.05 -7.97 12.32
N VAL A 75 -0.09 -8.31 11.45
CA VAL A 75 1.34 -8.01 11.67
C VAL A 75 2.00 -7.26 10.50
N GLY A 76 1.24 -6.99 9.45
CA GLY A 76 1.70 -6.22 8.31
C GLY A 76 0.55 -5.74 7.45
N PHE A 77 0.86 -4.82 6.55
CA PHE A 77 -0.14 -4.19 5.70
C PHE A 77 0.49 -3.64 4.42
N ALA A 78 -0.30 -3.52 3.39
CA ALA A 78 -0.08 -2.70 2.20
C ALA A 78 -1.42 -2.35 1.57
N ARG A 79 -1.47 -1.27 0.81
CA ARG A 79 -2.63 -0.95 -0.03
C ARG A 79 -2.21 -0.53 -1.43
N VAL A 80 -3.09 -0.76 -2.38
CA VAL A 80 -2.94 -0.35 -3.77
C VAL A 80 -4.04 0.63 -4.12
N ILE A 81 -3.66 1.84 -4.48
CA ILE A 81 -4.55 2.85 -5.04
C ILE A 81 -4.57 2.62 -6.55
N THR A 82 -5.73 2.38 -7.13
CA THR A 82 -5.82 1.98 -8.54
C THR A 82 -7.20 2.25 -9.11
N ASP A 83 -7.24 2.47 -10.42
CA ASP A 83 -8.44 2.46 -11.25
C ASP A 83 -8.74 1.05 -11.81
N TYR A 84 -7.96 0.04 -11.44
CA TYR A 84 -8.01 -1.33 -11.96
C TYR A 84 -7.81 -1.46 -13.48
N ALA A 85 -7.27 -0.44 -14.14
CA ALA A 85 -7.14 -0.40 -15.59
C ALA A 85 -5.79 0.13 -16.06
N THR A 86 -5.32 1.24 -15.51
CA THR A 86 -4.16 1.96 -16.08
C THR A 86 -2.99 2.10 -15.14
N ILE A 87 -3.22 2.22 -13.83
CA ILE A 87 -2.18 2.52 -12.84
C ILE A 87 -2.40 1.79 -11.52
N GLY A 88 -1.31 1.36 -10.91
CA GLY A 88 -1.22 0.98 -9.51
C GLY A 88 -0.25 1.89 -8.77
N TYR A 89 -0.68 2.44 -7.63
CA TYR A 89 0.20 3.10 -6.68
C TYR A 89 0.27 2.28 -5.40
N LEU A 90 1.44 1.72 -5.14
CA LEU A 90 1.69 0.91 -3.94
C LEU A 90 2.01 1.83 -2.77
N ALA A 91 1.23 1.75 -1.71
CA ALA A 91 1.31 2.62 -0.54
C ALA A 91 1.27 1.83 0.77
N ASP A 92 1.77 2.46 1.81
CA ASP A 92 1.65 2.04 3.21
C ASP A 92 2.14 0.61 3.49
N VAL A 93 3.24 0.22 2.84
CA VAL A 93 3.83 -1.11 3.01
C VAL A 93 4.61 -1.16 4.32
N PHE A 94 4.17 -2.03 5.23
CA PHE A 94 4.92 -2.28 6.45
C PHE A 94 4.78 -3.70 6.99
N VAL A 95 5.73 -4.10 7.82
CA VAL A 95 5.69 -5.26 8.69
C VAL A 95 6.11 -4.80 10.08
N LEU A 96 5.37 -5.21 11.11
CA LEU A 96 5.68 -4.90 12.51
C LEU A 96 7.07 -5.42 12.87
N GLU A 97 7.76 -4.71 13.76
CA GLU A 97 9.19 -4.93 14.04
C GLU A 97 9.49 -6.36 14.50
N GLU A 98 8.64 -6.92 15.34
CA GLU A 98 8.79 -8.28 15.90
C GLU A 98 8.70 -9.37 14.84
N HIS A 99 8.17 -9.04 13.65
CA HIS A 99 7.99 -9.98 12.55
C HIS A 99 8.94 -9.73 11.38
N ARG A 100 9.83 -8.73 11.47
CA ARG A 100 10.86 -8.44 10.46
C ARG A 100 11.92 -9.54 10.36
N GLY A 101 12.74 -9.48 9.32
CA GLY A 101 13.78 -10.49 9.07
C GLY A 101 13.29 -11.82 8.48
N ARG A 102 11.98 -12.00 8.31
CA ARG A 102 11.34 -13.22 7.77
C ARG A 102 10.93 -13.12 6.30
N LYS A 103 11.39 -12.10 5.60
CA LYS A 103 11.06 -11.81 4.19
C LYS A 103 9.54 -11.60 3.94
N LEU A 104 8.78 -11.21 4.95
CA LEU A 104 7.33 -11.00 4.83
C LEU A 104 7.00 -9.83 3.90
N ALA A 105 7.75 -8.74 3.96
CA ALA A 105 7.55 -7.60 3.05
C ALA A 105 7.80 -7.98 1.58
N VAL A 106 8.83 -8.80 1.32
CA VAL A 106 9.09 -9.32 -0.04
C VAL A 106 7.90 -10.15 -0.51
N TRP A 107 7.47 -11.11 0.30
CA TRP A 107 6.32 -11.96 -0.02
C TRP A 107 5.03 -11.17 -0.24
N LEU A 108 4.76 -10.16 0.60
CA LEU A 108 3.61 -9.28 0.42
C LEU A 108 3.63 -8.57 -0.94
N VAL A 109 4.77 -7.96 -1.28
CA VAL A 109 4.90 -7.24 -2.54
C VAL A 109 4.83 -8.18 -3.75
N GLU A 110 5.47 -9.36 -3.68
CA GLU A 110 5.36 -10.39 -4.72
C GLU A 110 3.90 -10.84 -4.91
N THR A 111 3.16 -11.05 -3.81
CA THR A 111 1.73 -11.40 -3.83
C THR A 111 0.91 -10.31 -4.51
N ILE A 112 1.16 -9.05 -4.18
CA ILE A 112 0.49 -7.90 -4.80
C ILE A 112 0.79 -7.85 -6.31
N MET A 113 2.06 -7.99 -6.71
CA MET A 113 2.45 -7.96 -8.12
C MET A 113 1.85 -9.12 -8.93
N ALA A 114 1.58 -10.26 -8.30
CA ALA A 114 0.96 -11.43 -8.94
C ALA A 114 -0.58 -11.44 -8.88
N HIS A 115 -1.20 -10.48 -8.18
CA HIS A 115 -2.66 -10.47 -7.97
C HIS A 115 -3.43 -10.30 -9.29
N PRO A 116 -4.44 -11.15 -9.59
CA PRO A 116 -5.13 -11.15 -10.89
C PRO A 116 -5.75 -9.81 -11.29
N LEU A 117 -6.32 -9.06 -10.35
CA LEU A 117 -6.94 -7.76 -10.62
C LEU A 117 -5.93 -6.63 -10.90
N LEU A 118 -4.64 -6.86 -10.64
CA LEU A 118 -3.60 -5.84 -10.72
C LEU A 118 -2.67 -6.08 -11.92
N GLN A 119 -3.09 -6.93 -12.85
CA GLN A 119 -2.33 -7.18 -14.07
C GLN A 119 -2.67 -6.15 -15.17
N ASN A 120 -1.77 -6.00 -16.13
CA ASN A 120 -1.96 -5.17 -17.32
C ASN A 120 -1.99 -3.65 -17.06
N PHE A 121 -1.51 -3.18 -15.93
CA PHE A 121 -1.31 -1.75 -15.73
C PHE A 121 -0.17 -1.24 -16.61
N ARG A 122 -0.39 -0.12 -17.25
CA ARG A 122 0.66 0.57 -17.99
C ARG A 122 1.81 0.97 -17.08
N VAL A 123 1.52 1.31 -15.83
CA VAL A 123 2.52 1.82 -14.91
C VAL A 123 2.17 1.50 -13.45
N TRP A 124 3.20 1.12 -12.72
CA TRP A 124 3.21 1.09 -11.27
C TRP A 124 4.02 2.26 -10.74
N ARG A 125 3.61 2.81 -9.59
CA ARG A 125 4.32 3.86 -8.87
C ARG A 125 4.39 3.52 -7.38
N LEU A 126 5.42 4.01 -6.74
CA LEU A 126 5.57 4.09 -5.29
C LEU A 126 6.56 5.19 -4.93
N GLY A 127 6.52 5.65 -3.68
CA GLY A 127 7.58 6.46 -3.09
C GLY A 127 8.24 5.70 -1.94
N THR A 128 9.55 5.75 -1.86
CA THR A 128 10.31 5.18 -0.73
C THR A 128 11.59 5.94 -0.50
N ARG A 129 11.95 6.12 0.77
CA ARG A 129 13.22 6.72 1.17
C ARG A 129 14.36 5.69 1.24
N ASP A 130 14.06 4.47 1.68
CA ASP A 130 15.07 3.52 2.16
C ASP A 130 14.83 2.05 1.75
N ALA A 131 13.73 1.72 1.05
CA ALA A 131 13.39 0.35 0.68
C ALA A 131 13.60 0.03 -0.82
N HIS A 132 14.45 0.77 -1.54
CA HIS A 132 14.66 0.58 -2.98
C HIS A 132 15.01 -0.87 -3.34
N THR A 133 15.92 -1.50 -2.58
CA THR A 133 16.36 -2.89 -2.83
C THR A 133 15.24 -3.93 -2.68
N LEU A 134 14.19 -3.63 -1.89
CA LEU A 134 13.00 -4.47 -1.80
C LEU A 134 12.23 -4.43 -3.13
N TYR A 135 11.96 -3.24 -3.61
CA TYR A 135 11.11 -3.02 -4.79
C TYR A 135 11.81 -3.36 -6.11
N GLU A 136 13.13 -3.21 -6.17
CA GLU A 136 13.94 -3.63 -7.31
C GLU A 136 13.81 -5.14 -7.60
N LYS A 137 13.62 -5.96 -6.57
CA LYS A 137 13.42 -7.42 -6.70
C LYS A 137 12.16 -7.78 -7.49
N VAL A 138 11.15 -6.91 -7.46
CA VAL A 138 9.88 -7.10 -8.18
C VAL A 138 9.77 -6.20 -9.42
N GLY A 139 10.89 -5.65 -9.87
CA GLY A 139 10.96 -4.96 -11.16
C GLY A 139 10.83 -3.44 -11.13
N PHE A 140 10.64 -2.81 -9.97
CA PHE A 140 10.68 -1.36 -9.88
C PHE A 140 12.09 -0.83 -10.19
N ARG A 141 12.15 0.37 -10.74
CA ARG A 141 13.37 1.09 -11.08
C ARG A 141 13.19 2.57 -10.77
N PRO A 142 14.25 3.33 -10.57
CA PRO A 142 14.18 4.79 -10.56
C PRO A 142 13.44 5.30 -11.79
N LEU A 143 12.78 6.45 -11.66
CA LEU A 143 12.06 7.06 -12.78
C LEU A 143 13.02 7.30 -13.95
N ALA A 144 12.67 6.83 -15.15
CA ALA A 144 13.44 7.08 -16.35
C ALA A 144 13.46 8.57 -16.73
N HIS A 145 12.39 9.28 -16.38
CA HIS A 145 12.20 10.70 -16.64
C HIS A 145 11.62 11.39 -15.41
N PRO A 146 12.41 11.63 -14.36
CA PRO A 146 11.94 12.30 -13.14
C PRO A 146 11.45 13.72 -13.43
N ASP A 147 12.02 14.39 -14.41
CA ASP A 147 11.63 15.70 -14.93
C ASP A 147 10.17 15.79 -15.44
N ARG A 148 9.52 14.64 -15.67
CA ARG A 148 8.11 14.57 -16.10
C ARG A 148 7.13 14.34 -14.95
N MET A 149 7.63 14.25 -13.72
CA MET A 149 6.81 14.07 -12.55
C MET A 149 6.77 15.36 -11.75
N MET A 150 5.59 15.73 -11.30
CA MET A 150 5.37 16.88 -10.44
C MET A 150 4.54 16.45 -9.24
N GLU A 151 4.76 17.07 -8.10
CA GLU A 151 3.97 16.88 -6.89
C GLU A 151 3.44 18.22 -6.38
N LYS A 152 2.33 18.17 -5.69
CA LYS A 152 1.80 19.29 -4.90
C LYS A 152 1.56 18.78 -3.49
N VAL A 153 2.29 19.31 -2.56
CA VAL A 153 2.23 18.91 -1.16
C VAL A 153 1.45 19.96 -0.35
N SER A 154 0.72 19.49 0.66
CA SER A 154 0.07 20.33 1.67
C SER A 154 0.74 20.07 3.02
N PRO A 155 1.81 20.80 3.35
CA PRO A 155 2.71 20.46 4.47
C PRO A 155 2.04 20.54 5.84
N ASP A 156 0.96 21.29 5.97
CA ASP A 156 0.26 21.50 7.24
C ASP A 156 -0.88 20.49 7.48
N LEU A 157 -1.06 19.53 6.56
CA LEU A 157 -2.18 18.60 6.65
C LEU A 157 -1.98 17.55 7.75
N TYR A 158 -0.74 17.12 7.99
CA TYR A 158 -0.38 16.22 9.09
C TYR A 158 0.53 16.95 10.06
N ALA A 159 0.10 17.07 11.34
CA ALA A 159 0.89 17.68 12.37
C ALA A 159 2.14 16.83 12.64
N GLY A 160 3.33 17.35 12.33
CA GLY A 160 4.61 16.70 12.62
C GLY A 160 5.33 16.09 11.41
N ASP A 161 4.88 16.34 10.21
CA ASP A 161 5.61 15.92 9.00
C ASP A 161 6.85 16.81 8.79
N GLU A 162 7.94 16.44 9.47
CA GLU A 162 9.27 17.06 9.29
C GLU A 162 9.96 16.57 7.99
N THR A 163 9.36 15.63 7.27
CA THR A 163 9.99 15.02 6.09
C THR A 163 9.80 15.85 4.83
N LEU A 164 8.87 16.79 4.86
CA LEU A 164 8.68 17.75 3.79
C LEU A 164 9.66 18.91 4.02
N ASP A 165 10.79 18.88 3.31
CA ASP A 165 11.74 20.00 3.30
C ASP A 165 11.01 21.26 2.79
N ARG A 166 10.60 22.11 3.74
CA ARG A 166 9.90 23.37 3.48
C ARG A 166 10.72 24.35 2.61
N ASN A 167 12.01 24.04 2.39
CA ASN A 167 12.92 24.83 1.60
C ASN A 167 13.20 24.27 0.20
N ALA A 168 12.56 23.16 -0.21
CA ALA A 168 12.77 22.54 -1.51
C ALA A 168 11.87 23.11 -2.63
N LEU A 169 11.08 24.14 -2.36
CA LEU A 169 10.34 24.87 -3.40
C LEU A 169 11.13 26.10 -3.84
N PRO A 170 11.34 26.27 -5.15
CA PRO A 170 12.02 27.45 -5.68
C PRO A 170 11.23 28.73 -5.45
#